data_1fdb5eecf71074151fd964dd1fbafed8
#
_entry.id   1fdb5eecf71074151fd964dd1fbafed8
#
_cell.length_a   1.000
_cell.length_b   1.000
_cell.length_c   1.000
_cell.angle_alpha   90.00
_cell.angle_beta   90.00
_cell.angle_gamma   90.00
#
_symmetry.space_group_name_H-M   'P 1'
#
loop_
_entity.id
_entity.type
_entity.pdbx_description
1 polymer ?
#
loop_
_entity_poly.entity_id
_entity_poly.type
_entity_poly.pdbx_seq_one_letter_code
_entity_poly.pdbx_strand_id
1 'polypeptide(L)'
;RLERKVTVLSLEAEGQLPAQEVEVVEAREESVLFVSGAMLQQAASADGVVEAGCTRVEFVPGGTPGSFSVAPIEGSDFTLMVDTIIPAIGQDADLDRWAQLLDPDGPVISTDGNWQTSRKGVFAGGDLASMTRFVTGAVGMGKDAAHAITATLDRDCAALTPPAQAFVGNDRINTAYQADHARSPQPVVPASTRLKSFDEVQQPLTQDQAHQEASRCFSCGTCIYCDNCYFYCPDMAITKLENGYSVDPDYCKGCGLCVAECPTGSIHMQEDELT
;
A
#
# COMPACT_ATOMS: atom_id res chain seq x y z
N ARG A 1 -26.11 2.97 -10.11
CA ARG A 1 -26.69 1.62 -10.41
C ARG A 1 -28.09 1.41 -9.80
N LEU A 2 -28.39 2.10 -8.70
CA LEU A 2 -29.73 2.10 -8.07
C LEU A 2 -30.63 3.24 -8.58
N GLU A 3 -30.33 3.82 -9.73
CA GLU A 3 -31.04 4.98 -10.29
C GLU A 3 -31.09 6.19 -9.33
N ARG A 4 -30.06 6.33 -8.50
CA ARG A 4 -29.92 7.47 -7.59
C ARG A 4 -28.86 8.44 -8.10
N LYS A 5 -29.11 9.74 -7.93
CA LYS A 5 -28.10 10.76 -8.14
C LYS A 5 -27.17 10.76 -6.93
N VAL A 6 -25.88 10.64 -7.17
CA VAL A 6 -24.87 10.62 -6.11
C VAL A 6 -23.97 11.84 -6.28
N THR A 7 -23.72 12.53 -5.18
CA THR A 7 -22.75 13.63 -5.13
C THR A 7 -21.74 13.33 -4.03
N VAL A 8 -20.47 13.33 -4.37
CA VAL A 8 -19.36 13.27 -3.43
C VAL A 8 -18.95 14.69 -3.07
N LEU A 9 -19.03 15.02 -1.78
CA LEU A 9 -18.53 16.29 -1.23
C LEU A 9 -17.19 16.01 -0.55
N SER A 10 -16.13 16.72 -0.92
CA SER A 10 -14.79 16.55 -0.34
C SER A 10 -14.13 17.88 0.05
N LEU A 11 -13.33 17.84 1.11
CA LEU A 11 -12.49 18.96 1.54
C LEU A 11 -11.39 19.26 0.54
N GLU A 12 -10.83 18.19 -0.04
CA GLU A 12 -9.73 18.26 -0.99
C GLU A 12 -10.18 18.93 -2.29
N ALA A 13 -9.28 19.67 -2.91
CA ALA A 13 -9.50 20.24 -4.23
C ALA A 13 -9.53 19.14 -5.31
N GLU A 14 -10.01 19.50 -6.49
CA GLU A 14 -9.98 18.59 -7.64
C GLU A 14 -8.52 18.19 -7.96
N GLY A 15 -8.29 16.88 -8.12
CA GLY A 15 -6.94 16.32 -8.33
C GLY A 15 -6.14 16.07 -7.04
N GLN A 16 -6.69 16.40 -5.86
CA GLN A 16 -6.07 16.12 -4.54
C GLN A 16 -6.83 15.06 -3.74
N LEU A 17 -7.85 14.45 -4.33
CA LEU A 17 -8.62 13.41 -3.66
C LEU A 17 -7.71 12.24 -3.24
N PRO A 18 -7.84 11.72 -2.02
CA PRO A 18 -7.05 10.57 -1.56
C PRO A 18 -7.46 9.25 -2.21
N ALA A 19 -8.59 9.21 -2.93
CA ALA A 19 -9.06 8.06 -3.68
C ALA A 19 -8.15 7.75 -4.87
N GLN A 20 -8.09 6.47 -5.26
CA GLN A 20 -7.37 6.06 -6.45
C GLN A 20 -7.94 6.77 -7.69
N GLU A 21 -7.07 7.29 -8.55
CA GLU A 21 -7.50 8.03 -9.74
C GLU A 21 -8.44 7.21 -10.63
N VAL A 22 -8.17 5.91 -10.76
CA VAL A 22 -9.00 4.99 -11.54
C VAL A 22 -10.43 4.89 -10.99
N GLU A 23 -10.58 4.87 -9.67
CA GLU A 23 -11.90 4.83 -9.02
C GLU A 23 -12.67 6.13 -9.19
N VAL A 24 -11.98 7.27 -9.16
CA VAL A 24 -12.59 8.59 -9.44
C VAL A 24 -13.08 8.66 -10.88
N VAL A 25 -12.28 8.18 -11.83
CA VAL A 25 -12.65 8.12 -13.25
C VAL A 25 -13.88 7.21 -13.45
N GLU A 26 -13.87 6.02 -12.89
CA GLU A 26 -14.99 5.07 -12.96
C GLU A 26 -16.27 5.63 -12.35
N ALA A 27 -16.17 6.33 -11.21
CA ALA A 27 -17.31 6.98 -10.58
C ALA A 27 -17.90 8.09 -11.46
N ARG A 28 -17.06 8.87 -12.12
CA ARG A 28 -17.50 9.91 -13.07
C ARG A 28 -18.18 9.30 -14.31
N GLU A 29 -17.66 8.19 -14.82
CA GLU A 29 -18.29 7.46 -15.91
C GLU A 29 -19.67 6.91 -15.52
N GLU A 30 -19.87 6.61 -14.23
CA GLU A 30 -21.17 6.24 -13.66
C GLU A 30 -22.04 7.46 -13.27
N SER A 31 -21.65 8.66 -13.70
CA SER A 31 -22.39 9.91 -13.47
C SER A 31 -22.44 10.36 -12.01
N VAL A 32 -21.47 9.97 -11.19
CA VAL A 32 -21.27 10.53 -9.85
C VAL A 32 -20.75 11.94 -9.97
N LEU A 33 -21.38 12.89 -9.30
CA LEU A 33 -20.95 14.28 -9.25
C LEU A 33 -19.94 14.48 -8.12
N PHE A 34 -18.92 15.33 -8.37
CA PHE A 34 -17.93 15.69 -7.37
C PHE A 34 -18.01 17.18 -7.08
N VAL A 35 -18.14 17.53 -5.81
CA VAL A 35 -18.07 18.90 -5.28
C VAL A 35 -16.84 18.96 -4.38
N SER A 36 -15.70 19.18 -5.00
CA SER A 36 -14.39 19.25 -4.33
C SER A 36 -14.12 20.62 -3.74
N GLY A 37 -13.28 20.72 -2.73
CA GLY A 37 -12.96 21.97 -2.04
C GLY A 37 -14.17 22.57 -1.33
N ALA A 38 -14.96 21.71 -0.65
CA ALA A 38 -16.16 22.12 0.06
C ALA A 38 -16.39 21.29 1.33
N MET A 39 -17.03 21.90 2.31
CA MET A 39 -17.33 21.33 3.62
C MET A 39 -18.80 21.43 3.92
N LEU A 40 -19.38 20.37 4.48
CA LEU A 40 -20.72 20.41 5.09
C LEU A 40 -20.61 21.17 6.42
N GLN A 41 -21.43 22.20 6.59
CA GLN A 41 -21.51 22.96 7.85
C GLN A 41 -22.70 22.58 8.68
N GLN A 42 -23.85 22.38 8.03
CA GLN A 42 -25.10 22.03 8.72
C GLN A 42 -25.98 21.16 7.85
N ALA A 43 -26.85 20.40 8.48
CA ALA A 43 -27.88 19.61 7.83
C ALA A 43 -29.20 19.81 8.56
N ALA A 44 -30.25 20.16 7.83
CA ALA A 44 -31.59 20.27 8.37
C ALA A 44 -32.53 19.37 7.55
N SER A 45 -33.39 18.62 8.21
CA SER A 45 -34.37 17.75 7.55
C SER A 45 -35.77 18.35 7.69
N ALA A 46 -36.46 18.52 6.56
CA ALA A 46 -37.85 18.94 6.50
C ALA A 46 -38.56 18.17 5.40
N ASP A 47 -39.72 17.62 5.69
CA ASP A 47 -40.62 16.93 4.71
C ASP A 47 -39.93 15.81 3.91
N GLY A 48 -38.97 15.09 4.52
CA GLY A 48 -38.26 13.98 3.89
C GLY A 48 -37.12 14.40 2.96
N VAL A 49 -36.80 15.69 2.91
CA VAL A 49 -35.66 16.24 2.18
C VAL A 49 -34.67 16.79 3.20
N VAL A 50 -33.38 16.61 2.94
CA VAL A 50 -32.29 17.16 3.75
C VAL A 50 -31.69 18.35 3.00
N GLU A 51 -31.73 19.50 3.66
CA GLU A 51 -31.02 20.70 3.24
C GLU A 51 -29.59 20.67 3.83
N ALA A 52 -28.60 20.43 2.96
CA ALA A 52 -27.19 20.39 3.34
C ALA A 52 -26.54 21.74 3.05
N GLY A 53 -26.34 22.56 4.08
CA GLY A 53 -25.63 23.84 4.01
C GLY A 53 -24.12 23.59 3.92
N CYS A 54 -23.50 24.03 2.86
CA CYS A 54 -22.10 23.80 2.53
C CYS A 54 -21.38 25.14 2.31
N THR A 55 -20.07 25.15 2.51
CA THR A 55 -19.20 26.28 2.13
C THR A 55 -17.98 25.78 1.37
N ARG A 56 -17.40 26.65 0.53
CA ARG A 56 -16.11 26.35 -0.09
C ARG A 56 -15.00 26.48 0.95
N VAL A 57 -13.95 25.69 0.77
CA VAL A 57 -12.81 25.68 1.69
C VAL A 57 -11.50 25.68 0.93
N GLU A 58 -10.49 26.27 1.55
CA GLU A 58 -9.10 26.07 1.21
C GLU A 58 -8.56 24.88 2.04
N PHE A 59 -8.15 23.82 1.37
CA PHE A 59 -7.59 22.63 1.98
C PHE A 59 -6.07 22.62 1.81
N VAL A 60 -5.35 22.50 2.91
CA VAL A 60 -3.88 22.42 2.91
C VAL A 60 -3.46 21.12 3.61
N PRO A 61 -2.86 20.18 2.87
CA PRO A 61 -2.32 18.96 3.48
C PRO A 61 -1.20 19.30 4.47
N GLY A 62 -1.16 18.62 5.59
CA GLY A 62 -0.11 18.77 6.60
C GLY A 62 1.14 17.96 6.29
N GLY A 63 2.18 18.13 7.12
CA GLY A 63 3.47 17.44 6.96
C GLY A 63 3.48 15.98 7.40
N THR A 64 2.46 15.52 8.11
CA THR A 64 2.33 14.13 8.57
C THR A 64 1.07 13.49 7.99
N PRO A 65 1.08 12.17 7.68
CA PRO A 65 -0.10 11.48 7.18
C PRO A 65 -1.33 11.70 8.07
N GLY A 66 -2.46 12.09 7.46
CA GLY A 66 -3.71 12.38 8.15
C GLY A 66 -3.82 13.78 8.77
N SER A 67 -2.76 14.59 8.76
CA SER A 67 -2.84 15.99 9.18
C SER A 67 -3.22 16.91 8.01
N PHE A 68 -4.08 17.88 8.27
CA PHE A 68 -4.47 18.91 7.31
C PHE A 68 -5.01 20.14 8.03
N SER A 69 -5.11 21.23 7.34
CA SER A 69 -5.84 22.41 7.77
C SER A 69 -6.90 22.78 6.75
N VAL A 70 -8.02 23.33 7.24
CA VAL A 70 -9.17 23.72 6.41
C VAL A 70 -9.57 25.13 6.81
N ALA A 71 -9.66 26.05 5.85
CA ALA A 71 -10.13 27.40 6.06
C ALA A 71 -11.37 27.64 5.19
N PRO A 72 -12.54 27.98 5.79
CA PRO A 72 -13.71 28.37 5.00
C PRO A 72 -13.45 29.65 4.21
N ILE A 73 -13.96 29.68 2.99
CA ILE A 73 -13.92 30.85 2.11
C ILE A 73 -15.17 31.70 2.38
N GLU A 74 -14.99 32.89 2.88
CA GLU A 74 -16.07 33.80 3.24
C GLU A 74 -16.98 34.13 2.04
N GLY A 75 -18.30 34.05 2.26
CA GLY A 75 -19.30 34.38 1.24
C GLY A 75 -19.46 33.29 0.14
N SER A 76 -18.92 32.09 0.34
CA SER A 76 -18.98 30.98 -0.62
C SER A 76 -20.01 29.91 -0.27
N ASP A 77 -20.93 30.23 0.63
CA ASP A 77 -21.97 29.31 1.11
C ASP A 77 -22.92 28.91 -0.02
N PHE A 78 -23.30 27.65 0.00
CA PHE A 78 -24.28 27.07 -0.96
C PHE A 78 -25.04 25.93 -0.29
N THR A 79 -26.15 25.54 -0.92
CA THR A 79 -27.01 24.48 -0.38
C THR A 79 -27.15 23.36 -1.41
N LEU A 80 -27.09 22.12 -0.93
CA LEU A 80 -27.46 20.92 -1.66
C LEU A 80 -28.74 20.35 -1.08
N MET A 81 -29.73 20.08 -1.93
CA MET A 81 -30.95 19.40 -1.55
C MET A 81 -30.77 17.91 -1.83
N VAL A 82 -30.84 17.07 -0.80
CA VAL A 82 -30.58 15.64 -0.90
C VAL A 82 -31.58 14.82 -0.06
N ASP A 83 -31.75 13.56 -0.38
CA ASP A 83 -32.61 12.64 0.39
C ASP A 83 -31.85 12.03 1.57
N THR A 84 -30.52 11.86 1.41
CA THR A 84 -29.69 11.15 2.39
C THR A 84 -28.27 11.70 2.35
N ILE A 85 -27.66 11.85 3.54
CA ILE A 85 -26.25 12.14 3.70
C ILE A 85 -25.57 10.91 4.29
N ILE A 86 -24.48 10.45 3.67
CA ILE A 86 -23.68 9.32 4.13
C ILE A 86 -22.29 9.86 4.48
N PRO A 87 -21.94 9.94 5.78
CA PRO A 87 -20.60 10.32 6.20
C PRO A 87 -19.58 9.24 5.80
N ALA A 88 -18.57 9.62 5.02
CA ALA A 88 -17.45 8.76 4.61
C ALA A 88 -16.11 9.44 4.96
N ILE A 89 -16.03 9.99 6.17
CA ILE A 89 -14.94 10.86 6.65
C ILE A 89 -13.82 10.10 7.37
N GLY A 90 -13.80 8.77 7.26
CA GLY A 90 -12.87 7.91 7.97
C GLY A 90 -13.34 7.57 9.39
N GLN A 91 -12.50 6.86 10.09
CA GLN A 91 -12.75 6.42 11.47
C GLN A 91 -11.46 6.57 12.26
N ASP A 92 -11.59 6.91 13.54
CA ASP A 92 -10.49 6.91 14.48
C ASP A 92 -10.62 5.73 15.45
N ALA A 93 -9.47 5.27 15.93
CA ALA A 93 -9.45 4.23 16.94
C ALA A 93 -10.01 4.77 18.25
N ASP A 94 -10.92 4.02 18.90
CA ASP A 94 -11.40 4.33 20.26
C ASP A 94 -10.30 3.94 21.27
N LEU A 95 -9.42 4.90 21.56
CA LEU A 95 -8.32 4.71 22.50
C LEU A 95 -8.67 4.99 23.96
N ASP A 96 -9.82 5.55 24.27
CA ASP A 96 -10.19 5.99 25.62
C ASP A 96 -10.13 4.84 26.64
N ARG A 97 -10.53 3.65 26.22
CA ARG A 97 -10.47 2.44 27.05
C ARG A 97 -9.06 1.94 27.33
N TRP A 98 -8.12 2.30 26.48
CA TRP A 98 -6.75 1.79 26.49
C TRP A 98 -5.74 2.80 26.99
N ALA A 99 -6.07 4.09 26.98
CA ALA A 99 -5.19 5.20 27.35
C ALA A 99 -4.58 5.08 28.76
N GLN A 100 -5.27 4.40 29.69
CA GLN A 100 -4.76 4.15 31.06
C GLN A 100 -3.84 2.93 31.14
N LEU A 101 -3.84 2.06 30.15
CA LEU A 101 -3.14 0.77 30.16
C LEU A 101 -1.99 0.72 29.17
N LEU A 102 -2.04 1.51 28.12
CA LEU A 102 -1.12 1.54 27.01
C LEU A 102 -0.76 2.99 26.70
N ASP A 103 0.42 3.23 26.17
CA ASP A 103 0.86 4.56 25.79
C ASP A 103 0.40 4.86 24.36
N PRO A 104 -0.65 5.67 24.14
CA PRO A 104 -1.04 6.10 22.83
C PRO A 104 0.00 7.09 22.27
N ASP A 105 0.38 6.91 20.99
CA ASP A 105 1.15 7.87 20.23
C ASP A 105 0.21 8.58 19.24
N GLY A 106 -0.40 9.66 19.71
CA GLY A 106 -1.45 10.35 18.96
C GLY A 106 -2.68 9.46 18.71
N PRO A 107 -3.07 9.20 17.43
CA PRO A 107 -4.27 8.44 17.09
C PRO A 107 -4.09 6.92 17.10
N VAL A 108 -2.92 6.40 17.49
CA VAL A 108 -2.60 4.97 17.49
C VAL A 108 -1.94 4.55 18.81
N ILE A 109 -1.87 3.24 19.06
CA ILE A 109 -1.10 2.66 20.16
C ILE A 109 0.33 2.43 19.68
N SER A 110 1.31 2.93 20.45
CA SER A 110 2.73 2.69 20.19
C SER A 110 3.10 1.22 20.41
N THR A 111 3.87 0.66 19.47
CA THR A 111 4.43 -0.68 19.55
C THR A 111 5.92 -0.67 19.24
N ASP A 112 6.65 -1.64 19.76
CA ASP A 112 8.05 -1.89 19.40
C ASP A 112 8.15 -2.64 18.05
N GLY A 113 9.38 -2.96 17.63
CA GLY A 113 9.64 -3.71 16.38
C GLY A 113 9.06 -5.14 16.37
N ASN A 114 8.56 -5.63 17.49
CA ASN A 114 7.91 -6.93 17.63
C ASN A 114 6.40 -6.81 17.90
N TRP A 115 5.81 -5.68 17.60
CA TRP A 115 4.39 -5.38 17.83
C TRP A 115 3.93 -5.44 19.29
N GLN A 116 4.88 -5.46 20.26
CA GLN A 116 4.56 -5.39 21.68
C GLN A 116 4.33 -3.94 22.09
N THR A 117 3.27 -3.70 22.86
CA THR A 117 2.95 -2.38 23.43
C THR A 117 3.86 -2.07 24.63
N SER A 118 3.73 -0.90 25.22
CA SER A 118 4.40 -0.53 26.48
C SER A 118 4.13 -1.53 27.62
N ARG A 119 3.02 -2.26 27.55
CA ARG A 119 2.67 -3.28 28.53
C ARG A 119 3.13 -4.67 28.09
N LYS A 120 4.02 -5.26 28.90
CA LYS A 120 4.57 -6.60 28.63
C LYS A 120 3.46 -7.65 28.44
N GLY A 121 3.56 -8.41 27.34
CA GLY A 121 2.61 -9.47 26.98
C GLY A 121 1.34 -8.96 26.31
N VAL A 122 1.25 -7.66 26.00
CA VAL A 122 0.17 -7.07 25.21
C VAL A 122 0.72 -6.63 23.86
N PHE A 123 0.08 -7.06 22.79
CA PHE A 123 0.48 -6.80 21.41
C PHE A 123 -0.64 -6.04 20.68
N ALA A 124 -0.28 -5.19 19.75
CA ALA A 124 -1.22 -4.45 18.92
C ALA A 124 -0.76 -4.41 17.46
N GLY A 125 -1.71 -4.34 16.54
CA GLY A 125 -1.44 -4.24 15.10
C GLY A 125 -2.66 -3.73 14.33
N GLY A 126 -2.53 -3.59 13.02
CA GLY A 126 -3.58 -3.05 12.17
C GLY A 126 -3.87 -1.57 12.43
N ASP A 127 -5.11 -1.15 12.22
CA ASP A 127 -5.56 0.25 12.32
C ASP A 127 -5.40 0.85 13.72
N LEU A 128 -5.23 0.00 14.73
CA LEU A 128 -4.99 0.43 16.11
C LEU A 128 -3.53 0.85 16.34
N ALA A 129 -2.59 0.31 15.57
CA ALA A 129 -1.15 0.55 15.72
C ALA A 129 -0.51 1.26 14.50
N SER A 130 -1.29 1.55 13.45
CA SER A 130 -0.78 2.18 12.23
C SER A 130 -1.81 3.10 11.59
N MET A 131 -1.33 4.24 11.07
CA MET A 131 -2.13 5.13 10.23
C MET A 131 -2.31 4.61 8.80
N THR A 132 -1.53 3.61 8.38
CA THR A 132 -1.70 2.94 7.09
C THR A 132 -2.80 1.91 7.19
N ARG A 133 -4.05 2.34 6.98
CA ARG A 133 -5.28 1.58 7.24
C ARG A 133 -5.69 0.74 6.04
N PHE A 134 -4.83 -0.24 5.65
CA PHE A 134 -5.12 -1.21 4.59
C PHE A 134 -5.29 -2.61 5.16
N VAL A 135 -6.26 -3.35 4.64
CA VAL A 135 -6.53 -4.75 5.05
C VAL A 135 -5.29 -5.62 4.93
N THR A 136 -4.55 -5.50 3.83
CA THR A 136 -3.30 -6.26 3.61
C THR A 136 -2.24 -5.93 4.66
N GLY A 137 -2.11 -4.66 5.03
CA GLY A 137 -1.22 -4.21 6.11
C GLY A 137 -1.63 -4.81 7.45
N ALA A 138 -2.91 -4.73 7.79
CA ALA A 138 -3.43 -5.29 9.05
C ALA A 138 -3.22 -6.81 9.16
N VAL A 139 -3.42 -7.54 8.05
CA VAL A 139 -3.15 -8.99 7.98
C VAL A 139 -1.64 -9.28 8.17
N GLY A 140 -0.78 -8.50 7.53
CA GLY A 140 0.68 -8.61 7.70
C GLY A 140 1.11 -8.39 9.15
N MET A 141 0.68 -7.27 9.76
CA MET A 141 0.96 -6.96 11.17
C MET A 141 0.44 -8.04 12.11
N GLY A 142 -0.77 -8.58 11.86
CA GLY A 142 -1.32 -9.67 12.66
C GLY A 142 -0.49 -10.96 12.58
N LYS A 143 0.04 -11.30 11.40
CA LYS A 143 0.96 -12.42 11.19
C LYS A 143 2.26 -12.21 11.97
N ASP A 144 2.87 -11.03 11.84
CA ASP A 144 4.15 -10.72 12.50
C ASP A 144 3.99 -10.69 14.03
N ALA A 145 2.89 -10.10 14.52
CA ALA A 145 2.55 -10.13 15.95
C ALA A 145 2.35 -11.57 16.46
N ALA A 146 1.70 -12.45 15.68
CA ALA A 146 1.54 -13.86 16.04
C ALA A 146 2.89 -14.57 16.18
N HIS A 147 3.85 -14.32 15.28
CA HIS A 147 5.23 -14.84 15.40
C HIS A 147 5.92 -14.34 16.66
N ALA A 148 5.80 -13.02 16.95
CA ALA A 148 6.38 -12.40 18.13
C ALA A 148 5.78 -12.96 19.45
N ILE A 149 4.45 -13.19 19.49
CA ILE A 149 3.75 -13.83 20.60
C ILE A 149 4.28 -15.26 20.81
N THR A 150 4.37 -16.03 19.73
CA THR A 150 4.88 -17.41 19.79
C THR A 150 6.30 -17.45 20.33
N ALA A 151 7.20 -16.61 19.82
CA ALA A 151 8.57 -16.52 20.30
C ALA A 151 8.66 -16.06 21.79
N THR A 152 7.68 -15.31 22.27
CA THR A 152 7.62 -14.86 23.66
C THR A 152 7.16 -15.99 24.60
N LEU A 153 6.24 -16.82 24.14
CA LEU A 153 5.64 -17.90 24.94
C LEU A 153 6.49 -19.18 24.92
N ASP A 154 7.09 -19.49 23.79
CA ASP A 154 7.87 -20.70 23.56
C ASP A 154 9.17 -20.36 22.83
N ARG A 155 10.29 -20.42 23.56
CA ARG A 155 11.61 -20.09 23.01
C ARG A 155 12.08 -21.10 21.95
N ASP A 156 11.60 -22.31 21.99
CA ASP A 156 11.94 -23.35 21.01
C ASP A 156 11.25 -23.10 19.67
N CYS A 157 10.11 -22.38 19.69
CA CYS A 157 9.41 -21.93 18.48
C CYS A 157 10.00 -20.66 17.85
N ALA A 158 10.93 -19.98 18.49
CA ALA A 158 11.61 -18.81 17.89
C ALA A 158 12.31 -19.16 16.57
N ALA A 159 12.72 -20.42 16.38
CA ALA A 159 13.28 -20.94 15.13
C ALA A 159 12.26 -21.04 13.98
N LEU A 160 10.96 -20.91 14.25
CA LEU A 160 9.90 -20.91 13.24
C LEU A 160 9.61 -19.51 12.66
N THR A 161 10.22 -18.46 13.21
CA THR A 161 10.12 -17.14 12.61
C THR A 161 10.88 -17.16 11.29
N PRO A 162 10.20 -17.00 10.14
CA PRO A 162 10.91 -16.97 8.88
C PRO A 162 11.93 -15.83 8.93
N PRO A 163 13.14 -16.02 8.39
CA PRO A 163 14.09 -14.92 8.27
C PRO A 163 13.40 -13.79 7.53
N ALA A 164 13.64 -12.55 7.98
CA ALA A 164 13.12 -11.37 7.30
C ALA A 164 13.52 -11.47 5.83
N GLN A 165 12.54 -11.54 4.93
CA GLN A 165 12.83 -11.55 3.51
C GLN A 165 13.50 -10.22 3.17
N ALA A 166 14.73 -10.28 2.68
CA ALA A 166 15.43 -9.10 2.23
C ALA A 166 14.66 -8.51 1.04
N PHE A 167 14.16 -7.29 1.20
CA PHE A 167 13.54 -6.56 0.10
C PHE A 167 14.61 -6.17 -0.92
N VAL A 168 14.38 -6.49 -2.18
CA VAL A 168 15.24 -6.08 -3.29
C VAL A 168 14.62 -4.86 -3.95
N GLY A 169 15.25 -3.69 -3.76
CA GLY A 169 14.83 -2.44 -4.39
C GLY A 169 15.12 -2.41 -5.90
N ASN A 170 14.43 -1.55 -6.63
CA ASN A 170 14.62 -1.39 -8.08
C ASN A 170 16.04 -0.95 -8.46
N ASP A 171 16.73 -0.25 -7.56
CA ASP A 171 18.13 0.17 -7.70
C ASP A 171 19.13 -1.01 -7.76
N ARG A 172 18.71 -2.19 -7.31
CA ARG A 172 19.52 -3.42 -7.29
C ARG A 172 19.24 -4.35 -8.46
N ILE A 173 18.29 -4.00 -9.31
CA ILE A 173 17.89 -4.81 -10.47
C ILE A 173 18.53 -4.24 -11.72
N ASN A 174 19.28 -5.05 -12.47
CA ASN A 174 19.82 -4.62 -13.75
C ASN A 174 18.77 -4.84 -14.85
N THR A 175 18.01 -3.78 -15.15
CA THR A 175 16.93 -3.82 -16.13
C THR A 175 17.43 -3.83 -17.58
N ALA A 176 18.74 -3.64 -17.86
CA ALA A 176 19.30 -3.64 -19.22
C ALA A 176 19.13 -4.99 -19.94
N TYR A 177 18.92 -6.06 -19.17
CA TYR A 177 18.66 -7.40 -19.72
C TYR A 177 17.19 -7.66 -20.05
N GLN A 178 16.30 -6.72 -19.72
CA GLN A 178 14.86 -6.87 -19.89
C GLN A 178 14.37 -6.00 -21.04
N ALA A 179 13.49 -6.57 -21.88
CA ALA A 179 12.79 -5.79 -22.88
C ALA A 179 11.70 -4.93 -22.23
N ASP A 180 11.54 -3.69 -22.70
CA ASP A 180 10.44 -2.83 -22.27
C ASP A 180 9.15 -3.27 -22.98
N HIS A 181 8.17 -3.65 -22.18
CA HIS A 181 6.85 -4.05 -22.65
C HIS A 181 5.77 -3.26 -21.92
N ALA A 182 4.81 -2.71 -22.66
CA ALA A 182 3.67 -2.06 -22.08
C ALA A 182 2.84 -3.03 -21.20
N ARG A 183 2.26 -2.50 -20.13
CA ARG A 183 1.34 -3.27 -19.28
C ARG A 183 0.09 -3.63 -20.07
N SER A 184 -0.39 -4.88 -19.94
CA SER A 184 -1.67 -5.29 -20.51
C SER A 184 -2.80 -4.53 -19.81
N PRO A 185 -3.68 -3.85 -20.56
CA PRO A 185 -4.84 -3.20 -19.96
C PRO A 185 -5.79 -4.26 -19.38
N GLN A 186 -6.22 -4.04 -18.16
CA GLN A 186 -7.27 -4.89 -17.57
C GLN A 186 -8.60 -4.57 -18.23
N PRO A 187 -9.34 -5.58 -18.75
CA PRO A 187 -10.64 -5.33 -19.35
C PRO A 187 -11.64 -4.84 -18.31
N VAL A 188 -12.43 -3.84 -18.68
CA VAL A 188 -13.44 -3.23 -17.81
C VAL A 188 -14.81 -3.28 -18.51
N VAL A 189 -15.84 -3.63 -17.76
CA VAL A 189 -17.22 -3.60 -18.28
C VAL A 189 -17.61 -2.15 -18.62
N PRO A 190 -18.11 -1.88 -19.84
CA PRO A 190 -18.51 -0.53 -20.24
C PRO A 190 -19.56 0.07 -19.29
N ALA A 191 -19.48 1.38 -19.04
CA ALA A 191 -20.38 2.09 -18.12
C ALA A 191 -21.87 1.85 -18.43
N SER A 192 -22.25 1.80 -19.71
CA SER A 192 -23.63 1.52 -20.16
C SER A 192 -24.15 0.14 -19.73
N THR A 193 -23.27 -0.82 -19.51
CA THR A 193 -23.62 -2.18 -19.06
C THR A 193 -23.58 -2.25 -17.55
N ARG A 194 -22.49 -1.76 -16.91
CA ARG A 194 -22.30 -1.86 -15.46
C ARG A 194 -23.31 -1.04 -14.64
N LEU A 195 -23.89 0.00 -15.22
CA LEU A 195 -24.99 0.76 -14.60
C LEU A 195 -26.28 -0.05 -14.38
N LYS A 196 -26.41 -1.22 -15.03
CA LYS A 196 -27.60 -2.07 -14.97
C LYS A 196 -27.45 -3.28 -14.05
N SER A 197 -26.27 -3.49 -13.47
CA SER A 197 -25.98 -4.65 -12.64
C SER A 197 -25.01 -4.30 -11.51
N PHE A 198 -24.81 -5.24 -10.59
CA PHE A 198 -23.78 -5.21 -9.56
C PHE A 198 -22.69 -6.26 -9.81
N ASP A 199 -22.61 -6.76 -11.04
CA ASP A 199 -21.56 -7.67 -11.44
C ASP A 199 -20.17 -7.01 -11.35
N GLU A 200 -19.13 -7.83 -11.25
CA GLU A 200 -17.74 -7.38 -11.18
C GLU A 200 -17.38 -6.50 -12.39
N VAL A 201 -16.89 -5.30 -12.12
CA VAL A 201 -16.58 -4.31 -13.17
C VAL A 201 -15.25 -4.63 -13.85
N GLN A 202 -14.23 -4.97 -13.06
CA GLN A 202 -12.92 -5.33 -13.56
C GLN A 202 -12.93 -6.81 -13.94
N GLN A 203 -12.68 -7.09 -15.20
CA GLN A 203 -12.69 -8.45 -15.70
C GLN A 203 -11.29 -9.09 -15.55
N PRO A 204 -11.19 -10.40 -15.37
CA PRO A 204 -9.91 -11.10 -15.31
C PRO A 204 -9.13 -10.92 -16.62
N LEU A 205 -7.81 -10.98 -16.53
CA LEU A 205 -6.96 -11.07 -17.71
C LEU A 205 -7.25 -12.37 -18.48
N THR A 206 -7.18 -12.30 -19.80
CA THR A 206 -7.18 -13.50 -20.63
C THR A 206 -5.89 -14.31 -20.38
N GLN A 207 -5.87 -15.57 -20.79
CA GLN A 207 -4.68 -16.41 -20.64
C GLN A 207 -3.46 -15.78 -21.35
N ASP A 208 -3.63 -15.24 -22.54
CA ASP A 208 -2.55 -14.59 -23.31
C ASP A 208 -2.05 -13.31 -22.59
N GLN A 209 -2.96 -12.49 -22.07
CA GLN A 209 -2.59 -11.32 -21.27
C GLN A 209 -1.85 -11.72 -20.00
N ALA A 210 -2.30 -12.77 -19.31
CA ALA A 210 -1.63 -13.27 -18.11
C ALA A 210 -0.21 -13.78 -18.43
N HIS A 211 -0.01 -14.48 -19.57
CA HIS A 211 1.31 -14.87 -20.03
C HIS A 211 2.19 -13.66 -20.36
N GLN A 212 1.66 -12.64 -21.04
CA GLN A 212 2.38 -11.40 -21.33
C GLN A 212 2.81 -10.69 -20.06
N GLU A 213 1.92 -10.56 -19.07
CA GLU A 213 2.25 -9.94 -17.78
C GLU A 213 3.27 -10.78 -16.98
N ALA A 214 3.16 -12.11 -17.00
CA ALA A 214 4.14 -12.97 -16.36
C ALA A 214 5.54 -12.84 -16.98
N SER A 215 5.63 -12.65 -18.31
CA SER A 215 6.92 -12.45 -19.00
C SER A 215 7.61 -11.12 -18.66
N ARG A 216 6.89 -10.16 -18.07
CA ARG A 216 7.43 -8.88 -17.59
C ARG A 216 7.98 -8.96 -16.15
N CYS A 217 7.90 -10.13 -15.51
CA CYS A 217 8.36 -10.32 -14.14
C CYS A 217 9.89 -10.30 -14.08
N PHE A 218 10.45 -9.43 -13.23
CA PHE A 218 11.90 -9.35 -13.01
C PHE A 218 12.45 -10.42 -12.08
N SER A 219 11.60 -11.24 -11.44
CA SER A 219 12.01 -12.26 -10.46
C SER A 219 12.89 -11.70 -9.34
N CYS A 220 12.55 -10.49 -8.82
CA CYS A 220 13.35 -9.71 -7.88
C CYS A 220 13.85 -10.56 -6.69
N GLY A 221 15.16 -10.58 -6.47
CA GLY A 221 15.80 -11.35 -5.41
C GLY A 221 15.90 -12.86 -5.64
N THR A 222 15.32 -13.38 -6.72
CA THR A 222 15.34 -14.82 -7.04
C THR A 222 16.36 -15.09 -8.14
N CYS A 223 17.29 -16.01 -7.91
CA CYS A 223 18.25 -16.43 -8.93
C CYS A 223 17.54 -17.15 -10.09
N ILE A 224 17.73 -16.67 -11.31
CA ILE A 224 17.16 -17.25 -12.55
C ILE A 224 18.18 -18.07 -13.34
N TYR A 225 19.33 -18.36 -12.79
CA TYR A 225 20.41 -19.17 -13.38
C TYR A 225 20.91 -18.64 -14.73
N CYS A 226 20.99 -17.30 -14.90
CA CYS A 226 21.41 -16.65 -16.15
C CYS A 226 22.92 -16.73 -16.41
N ASP A 227 23.71 -17.20 -15.45
CA ASP A 227 25.17 -17.32 -15.52
C ASP A 227 25.98 -16.00 -15.58
N ASN A 228 25.35 -14.84 -15.58
CA ASN A 228 26.06 -13.55 -15.67
C ASN A 228 27.15 -13.42 -14.60
N CYS A 229 26.84 -13.72 -13.35
CA CYS A 229 27.80 -13.64 -12.25
C CYS A 229 29.02 -14.55 -12.48
N TYR A 230 28.83 -15.73 -13.08
CA TYR A 230 29.90 -16.65 -13.40
C TYR A 230 30.79 -16.14 -14.53
N PHE A 231 30.17 -15.68 -15.64
CA PHE A 231 30.93 -15.24 -16.82
C PHE A 231 31.62 -13.88 -16.63
N TYR A 232 31.04 -12.97 -15.85
CA TYR A 232 31.60 -11.65 -15.61
C TYR A 232 32.62 -11.61 -14.45
N CYS A 233 32.82 -12.72 -13.72
CA CYS A 233 33.81 -12.76 -12.65
C CYS A 233 35.23 -12.75 -13.23
N PRO A 234 36.03 -11.67 -13.05
CA PRO A 234 37.37 -11.58 -13.64
C PRO A 234 38.39 -12.53 -12.98
N ASP A 235 38.11 -12.91 -11.73
CA ASP A 235 38.99 -13.76 -10.92
C ASP A 235 38.55 -15.21 -10.90
N MET A 236 37.47 -15.57 -11.66
CA MET A 236 36.86 -16.92 -11.70
C MET A 236 36.51 -17.46 -10.29
N ALA A 237 36.21 -16.57 -9.37
CA ALA A 237 35.90 -16.89 -7.99
C ALA A 237 34.47 -17.45 -7.79
N ILE A 238 33.67 -17.61 -8.86
CA ILE A 238 32.31 -18.10 -8.79
C ILE A 238 32.21 -19.48 -9.41
N THR A 239 31.66 -20.42 -8.66
CA THR A 239 31.45 -21.80 -9.08
C THR A 239 29.96 -22.09 -9.22
N LYS A 240 29.58 -22.80 -10.28
CA LYS A 240 28.20 -23.30 -10.48
C LYS A 240 27.94 -24.51 -9.60
N LEU A 241 26.82 -24.47 -8.90
CA LEU A 241 26.29 -25.59 -8.13
C LEU A 241 25.03 -26.13 -8.79
N GLU A 242 24.53 -27.28 -8.33
CA GLU A 242 23.26 -27.84 -8.81
C GLU A 242 22.09 -26.87 -8.60
N ASN A 243 22.06 -26.14 -7.48
CA ASN A 243 20.99 -25.23 -7.11
C ASN A 243 21.53 -23.82 -6.77
N GLY A 244 22.33 -23.23 -7.65
CA GLY A 244 22.84 -21.86 -7.46
C GLY A 244 24.31 -21.69 -7.80
N TYR A 245 24.90 -20.72 -7.13
CA TYR A 245 26.31 -20.34 -7.29
C TYR A 245 26.98 -20.19 -5.93
N SER A 246 28.25 -20.54 -5.84
CA SER A 246 29.08 -20.28 -4.66
C SER A 246 30.20 -19.34 -5.03
N VAL A 247 30.50 -18.39 -4.15
CA VAL A 247 31.64 -17.48 -4.26
C VAL A 247 32.74 -18.03 -3.37
N ASP A 248 33.95 -18.17 -3.94
CA ASP A 248 35.15 -18.50 -3.20
C ASP A 248 35.78 -17.21 -2.65
N PRO A 249 35.75 -16.97 -1.34
CA PRO A 249 36.25 -15.74 -0.73
C PRO A 249 37.76 -15.57 -0.85
N ASP A 250 38.53 -16.67 -1.00
CA ASP A 250 39.99 -16.62 -1.12
C ASP A 250 40.43 -16.05 -2.50
N TYR A 251 39.58 -16.17 -3.50
CA TYR A 251 39.80 -15.63 -4.85
C TYR A 251 39.01 -14.36 -5.13
N CYS A 252 37.95 -14.10 -4.38
CA CYS A 252 37.09 -12.95 -4.59
C CYS A 252 37.73 -11.66 -4.05
N LYS A 253 38.02 -10.71 -4.94
CA LYS A 253 38.55 -9.38 -4.56
C LYS A 253 37.46 -8.34 -4.26
N GLY A 254 36.19 -8.70 -4.21
CA GLY A 254 35.09 -7.81 -3.88
C GLY A 254 34.82 -6.72 -4.94
N CYS A 255 35.04 -6.98 -6.24
CA CYS A 255 34.88 -5.97 -7.30
C CYS A 255 33.43 -5.58 -7.60
N GLY A 256 32.44 -6.36 -7.17
CA GLY A 256 31.01 -6.05 -7.32
C GLY A 256 30.42 -6.28 -8.72
N LEU A 257 31.18 -6.73 -9.72
CA LEU A 257 30.69 -6.96 -11.07
C LEU A 257 29.52 -7.95 -11.09
N CYS A 258 29.59 -9.03 -10.34
CA CYS A 258 28.50 -10.02 -10.24
C CYS A 258 27.21 -9.43 -9.66
N VAL A 259 27.31 -8.43 -8.79
CA VAL A 259 26.15 -7.71 -8.24
C VAL A 259 25.59 -6.76 -9.28
N ALA A 260 26.44 -5.98 -9.98
CA ALA A 260 26.02 -5.04 -11.02
C ALA A 260 25.37 -5.73 -12.23
N GLU A 261 25.84 -6.93 -12.57
CA GLU A 261 25.35 -7.70 -13.71
C GLU A 261 24.21 -8.68 -13.37
N CYS A 262 23.74 -8.68 -12.10
CA CYS A 262 22.63 -9.54 -11.72
C CYS A 262 21.28 -8.94 -12.15
N PRO A 263 20.55 -9.55 -13.11
CA PRO A 263 19.30 -8.99 -13.60
C PRO A 263 18.19 -9.00 -12.55
N THR A 264 18.31 -9.78 -11.49
CA THR A 264 17.26 -9.93 -10.46
C THR A 264 17.66 -9.36 -9.10
N GLY A 265 18.90 -8.85 -8.96
CA GLY A 265 19.43 -8.37 -7.68
C GLY A 265 19.57 -9.44 -6.59
N SER A 266 19.67 -10.72 -7.00
CA SER A 266 19.78 -11.85 -6.05
C SER A 266 21.15 -11.97 -5.39
N ILE A 267 22.14 -11.19 -5.83
CA ILE A 267 23.49 -11.11 -5.26
C ILE A 267 23.66 -9.76 -4.57
N HIS A 268 24.27 -9.75 -3.42
CA HIS A 268 24.61 -8.51 -2.68
C HIS A 268 26.03 -8.57 -2.15
N MET A 269 26.62 -7.40 -1.96
CA MET A 269 27.88 -7.25 -1.25
C MET A 269 27.60 -7.24 0.25
N GLN A 270 28.48 -7.89 0.99
CA GLN A 270 28.53 -7.84 2.44
C GLN A 270 29.94 -7.41 2.83
N GLU A 271 30.06 -6.49 3.77
CA GLU A 271 31.34 -6.14 4.36
C GLU A 271 31.83 -7.31 5.22
N ASP A 272 33.10 -7.68 5.05
CA ASP A 272 33.72 -8.65 5.93
C ASP A 272 33.89 -8.01 7.31
N GLU A 273 33.35 -8.66 8.33
CA GLU A 273 33.70 -8.31 9.71
C GLU A 273 35.17 -8.69 9.89
N LEU A 274 36.03 -7.68 9.83
CA LEU A 274 37.42 -7.84 10.16
C LEU A 274 37.54 -8.27 11.65
N THR A 275 37.74 -9.55 11.88
CA THR A 275 38.00 -10.15 13.20
C THR A 275 39.37 -9.73 13.73
#